data_701a044f3f8977ed9f3d466db6a59ceb
#
_entry.id   701a044f3f8977ed9f3d466db6a59ceb
#
_cell.length_a   1.000
_cell.length_b   1.000
_cell.length_c   1.000
_cell.angle_alpha   90.00
_cell.angle_beta   90.00
_cell.angle_gamma   90.00
#
_symmetry.space_group_name_H-M   'P 1'
#
loop_
_entity.id
_entity.type
_entity.pdbx_description
1 polymer ?
#
loop_
_entity_poly.entity_id
_entity_poly.type
_entity_poly.pdbx_seq_one_letter_code
_entity_poly.pdbx_strand_id
1 'polypeptide(L)'
;EALEKAQQRNAELEAQNEYIRKRYQQLDLLIGKNILVMQAAIIEWQATGDAKNGLAWIYNTLFGPGELPDEAEKDAQVYFDRKYAPLDEELMALHKWFWEQSEAERAAAGIKVEAE
;
A
#
# COMPACT_ATOMS: atom_id res chain seq x y z
N GLU A 1 -9.67 22.46 33.32
CA GLU A 1 -8.31 22.63 33.77
C GLU A 1 -7.30 22.07 32.75
N ALA A 2 -6.08 22.58 32.81
CA ALA A 2 -5.04 22.26 31.84
C ALA A 2 -4.67 20.76 31.83
N LEU A 3 -4.61 20.14 33.02
CA LEU A 3 -4.27 18.70 33.12
C LEU A 3 -5.35 17.82 32.48
N GLU A 4 -6.61 18.12 32.75
CA GLU A 4 -7.73 17.37 32.18
C GLU A 4 -7.76 17.48 30.66
N LYS A 5 -7.52 18.69 30.14
CA LYS A 5 -7.45 18.96 28.71
C LYS A 5 -6.30 18.21 28.06
N ALA A 6 -5.14 18.17 28.72
CA ALA A 6 -3.96 17.44 28.24
C ALA A 6 -4.22 15.93 28.20
N GLN A 7 -4.87 15.39 29.24
CA GLN A 7 -5.23 13.97 29.28
C GLN A 7 -6.23 13.61 28.20
N GLN A 8 -7.23 14.46 27.99
CA GLN A 8 -8.22 14.26 26.93
C GLN A 8 -7.55 14.30 25.56
N ARG A 9 -6.66 15.27 25.34
CA ARG A 9 -5.92 15.38 24.08
C ARG A 9 -5.05 14.15 23.82
N ASN A 10 -4.38 13.63 24.84
CA ASN A 10 -3.58 12.42 24.74
C ASN A 10 -4.44 11.22 24.35
N ALA A 11 -5.61 11.07 24.95
CA ALA A 11 -6.53 9.98 24.61
C ALA A 11 -7.01 10.07 23.16
N GLU A 12 -7.28 11.27 22.67
CA GLU A 12 -7.67 11.50 21.28
C GLU A 12 -6.55 11.14 20.32
N LEU A 13 -5.30 11.53 20.65
CA LEU A 13 -4.14 11.23 19.81
C LEU A 13 -3.86 9.72 19.78
N GLU A 14 -4.00 9.04 20.91
CA GLU A 14 -3.83 7.58 20.97
C GLU A 14 -4.88 6.88 20.10
N ALA A 15 -6.13 7.34 20.14
CA ALA A 15 -7.20 6.77 19.31
C ALA A 15 -6.93 7.00 17.83
N GLN A 16 -6.44 8.18 17.46
CA GLN A 16 -6.08 8.51 16.09
C GLN A 16 -4.92 7.63 15.60
N ASN A 17 -3.89 7.44 16.44
CA ASN A 17 -2.75 6.60 16.12
C ASN A 17 -3.15 5.14 15.93
N GLU A 18 -4.04 4.64 16.77
CA GLU A 18 -4.57 3.28 16.64
C GLU A 18 -5.35 3.11 15.34
N TYR A 19 -6.19 4.09 15.00
CA TYR A 19 -6.94 4.08 13.74
C TYR A 19 -6.00 4.02 12.54
N ILE A 20 -4.96 4.86 12.53
CA ILE A 20 -3.99 4.92 11.43
C ILE A 20 -3.26 3.59 11.29
N ARG A 21 -2.81 2.99 12.39
CA ARG A 21 -2.10 1.70 12.37
C ARG A 21 -3.01 0.59 11.85
N LYS A 22 -4.25 0.56 12.28
CA LYS A 22 -5.22 -0.45 11.82
C LYS A 22 -5.56 -0.27 10.35
N ARG A 23 -5.68 0.98 9.90
CA ARG A 23 -5.93 1.26 8.48
C ARG A 23 -4.73 0.82 7.62
N TYR A 24 -3.51 1.10 8.08
CA TYR A 24 -2.30 0.65 7.40
C TYR A 24 -2.28 -0.88 7.30
N GLN A 25 -2.56 -1.56 8.41
CA GLN A 25 -2.61 -3.02 8.44
C GLN A 25 -3.67 -3.57 7.49
N GLN A 26 -4.85 -2.96 7.47
CA GLN A 26 -5.92 -3.35 6.57
C GLN A 26 -5.49 -3.26 5.10
N LEU A 27 -4.88 -2.13 4.73
CA LEU A 27 -4.40 -1.90 3.36
C LEU A 27 -3.29 -2.87 3.00
N ASP A 28 -2.37 -3.13 3.91
CA ASP A 28 -1.29 -4.10 3.70
C ASP A 28 -1.84 -5.51 3.47
N LEU A 29 -2.82 -5.93 4.26
CA LEU A 29 -3.47 -7.22 4.09
C LEU A 29 -4.25 -7.32 2.78
N LEU A 30 -4.91 -6.24 2.36
CA LEU A 30 -5.63 -6.20 1.08
C LEU A 30 -4.66 -6.33 -0.10
N ILE A 31 -3.53 -5.62 -0.04
CA ILE A 31 -2.48 -5.72 -1.07
C ILE A 31 -1.93 -7.15 -1.10
N GLY A 32 -1.62 -7.72 0.06
CA GLY A 32 -1.13 -9.08 0.18
C GLY A 32 -2.10 -10.10 -0.40
N LYS A 33 -3.39 -9.90 -0.13
CA LYS A 33 -4.44 -10.77 -0.65
C LYS A 33 -4.55 -10.69 -2.18
N ASN A 34 -4.47 -9.48 -2.74
CA ASN A 34 -4.49 -9.29 -4.18
C ASN A 34 -3.26 -9.90 -4.86
N ILE A 35 -2.08 -9.77 -4.23
CA ILE A 35 -0.85 -10.39 -4.73
C ILE A 35 -0.99 -11.92 -4.72
N LEU A 36 -1.53 -12.48 -3.64
CA LEU A 36 -1.76 -13.92 -3.52
C LEU A 36 -2.68 -14.42 -4.64
N VAL A 37 -3.73 -13.67 -4.95
CA VAL A 37 -4.65 -13.99 -6.05
C VAL A 37 -3.92 -14.01 -7.38
N MET A 38 -3.05 -13.01 -7.65
CA MET A 38 -2.28 -12.95 -8.89
C MET A 38 -1.29 -14.10 -8.99
N GLN A 39 -0.66 -14.47 -7.89
CA GLN A 39 0.24 -15.63 -7.84
C GLN A 39 -0.50 -16.93 -8.13
N ALA A 40 -1.66 -17.12 -7.51
CA ALA A 40 -2.50 -18.29 -7.76
C ALA A 40 -2.96 -18.35 -9.22
N ALA A 41 -3.29 -17.20 -9.81
CA ALA A 41 -3.67 -17.10 -11.21
C ALA A 41 -2.55 -17.57 -12.13
N ILE A 42 -1.31 -17.17 -11.84
CA ILE A 42 -0.15 -17.58 -12.63
C ILE A 42 0.10 -19.09 -12.51
N ILE A 43 0.00 -19.61 -11.29
CA ILE A 43 0.16 -21.05 -11.04
C ILE A 43 -0.88 -21.86 -11.84
N GLU A 44 -2.13 -21.42 -11.78
CA GLU A 44 -3.23 -22.10 -12.49
C GLU A 44 -3.00 -22.08 -14.01
N TRP A 45 -2.62 -20.92 -14.54
CA TRP A 45 -2.30 -20.79 -15.96
C TRP A 45 -1.16 -21.72 -16.36
N GLN A 46 -0.07 -21.75 -15.60
CA GLN A 46 1.08 -22.60 -15.90
C GLN A 46 0.75 -24.09 -15.79
N ALA A 47 -0.09 -24.47 -14.82
CA ALA A 47 -0.48 -25.87 -14.61
C ALA A 47 -1.43 -26.39 -15.68
N THR A 48 -2.37 -25.57 -16.15
CA THR A 48 -3.40 -25.98 -17.13
C THR A 48 -3.07 -25.58 -18.56
N GLY A 49 -2.20 -24.60 -18.76
CA GLY A 49 -1.94 -24.00 -20.07
C GLY A 49 -3.08 -23.13 -20.56
N ASP A 50 -4.10 -22.87 -19.71
CA ASP A 50 -5.28 -22.07 -20.07
C ASP A 50 -5.30 -20.76 -19.28
N ALA A 51 -5.08 -19.66 -20.00
CA ALA A 51 -5.07 -18.32 -19.42
C ALA A 51 -6.43 -17.92 -18.83
N LYS A 52 -7.53 -18.45 -19.34
CA LYS A 52 -8.86 -18.16 -18.80
C LYS A 52 -9.02 -18.64 -17.38
N ASN A 53 -8.45 -19.80 -17.07
CA ASN A 53 -8.48 -20.34 -15.70
C ASN A 53 -7.73 -19.43 -14.74
N GLY A 54 -6.58 -18.90 -15.18
CA GLY A 54 -5.84 -17.92 -14.39
C GLY A 54 -6.61 -16.63 -14.21
N LEU A 55 -7.16 -16.09 -15.29
CA LEU A 55 -7.94 -14.83 -15.22
C LEU A 55 -9.17 -14.95 -14.33
N ALA A 56 -9.78 -16.14 -14.23
CA ALA A 56 -10.92 -16.37 -13.35
C ALA A 56 -10.56 -16.13 -11.88
N TRP A 57 -9.35 -16.49 -11.46
CA TRP A 57 -8.87 -16.19 -10.11
C TRP A 57 -8.90 -14.69 -9.83
N ILE A 58 -8.37 -13.90 -10.77
CA ILE A 58 -8.33 -12.44 -10.65
C ILE A 58 -9.74 -11.86 -10.68
N TYR A 59 -10.51 -12.26 -11.68
CA TYR A 59 -11.86 -11.71 -11.92
C TYR A 59 -12.78 -11.88 -10.72
N ASN A 60 -12.71 -13.05 -10.06
CA ASN A 60 -13.65 -13.40 -9.00
C ASN A 60 -13.18 -12.99 -7.60
N THR A 61 -11.91 -12.63 -7.41
CA THR A 61 -11.34 -12.51 -6.06
C THR A 61 -10.56 -11.23 -5.76
N LEU A 62 -10.49 -10.25 -6.67
CA LEU A 62 -9.85 -8.97 -6.36
C LEU A 62 -10.65 -8.18 -5.33
N PHE A 63 -9.95 -7.49 -4.43
CA PHE A 63 -10.54 -6.73 -3.34
C PHE A 63 -10.00 -5.31 -3.24
N GLY A 64 -10.85 -4.39 -2.81
CA GLY A 64 -10.47 -3.02 -2.45
C GLY A 64 -9.88 -2.23 -3.60
N PRO A 65 -8.81 -1.44 -3.32
CA PRO A 65 -8.13 -0.70 -4.40
C PRO A 65 -7.53 -1.69 -5.39
N GLY A 66 -8.03 -1.76 -6.57
CA GLY A 66 -7.62 -2.75 -7.56
C GLY A 66 -8.77 -3.64 -7.98
N GLU A 67 -10.00 -3.29 -7.60
CA GLU A 67 -11.18 -3.96 -8.13
C GLU A 67 -11.27 -3.75 -9.63
N LEU A 68 -12.15 -4.53 -10.24
CA LEU A 68 -12.29 -4.55 -11.69
C LEU A 68 -12.62 -3.16 -12.26
N PRO A 69 -12.06 -2.82 -13.42
CA PRO A 69 -12.36 -1.56 -14.07
C PRO A 69 -13.78 -1.53 -14.63
N ASP A 70 -14.24 -0.32 -14.98
CA ASP A 70 -15.54 -0.13 -15.62
C ASP A 70 -15.59 -0.88 -16.95
N GLU A 71 -16.75 -1.42 -17.29
CA GLU A 71 -16.97 -2.17 -18.53
C GLU A 71 -16.74 -1.31 -19.79
N ALA A 72 -16.80 0.01 -19.68
CA ALA A 72 -16.53 0.93 -20.78
C ALA A 72 -15.06 0.98 -21.16
N GLU A 73 -14.17 0.53 -20.28
CA GLU A 73 -12.71 0.52 -20.56
C GLU A 73 -12.39 -0.61 -21.53
N LYS A 74 -11.99 -0.26 -22.74
CA LYS A 74 -11.74 -1.21 -23.81
C LYS A 74 -10.27 -1.32 -24.24
N ASP A 75 -9.45 -0.33 -23.88
CA ASP A 75 -8.02 -0.31 -24.23
C ASP A 75 -7.19 -0.38 -22.95
N ALA A 76 -6.58 -1.54 -22.72
CA ALA A 76 -5.80 -1.79 -21.50
C ALA A 76 -4.61 -0.83 -21.34
N GLN A 77 -3.90 -0.53 -22.44
CA GLN A 77 -2.73 0.33 -22.38
C GLN A 77 -3.12 1.78 -22.06
N VAL A 78 -4.18 2.28 -22.70
CA VAL A 78 -4.68 3.63 -22.43
C VAL A 78 -5.15 3.76 -20.98
N TYR A 79 -5.88 2.76 -20.49
CA TYR A 79 -6.33 2.71 -19.10
C TYR A 79 -5.14 2.71 -18.15
N PHE A 80 -4.18 1.84 -18.38
CA PHE A 80 -2.99 1.71 -17.55
C PHE A 80 -2.20 3.02 -17.50
N ASP A 81 -1.91 3.60 -18.66
CA ASP A 81 -1.11 4.82 -18.75
C ASP A 81 -1.77 5.99 -18.01
N ARG A 82 -3.10 6.11 -18.15
CA ARG A 82 -3.85 7.17 -17.48
C ARG A 82 -3.79 7.04 -15.96
N LYS A 83 -3.88 5.81 -15.45
CA LYS A 83 -3.90 5.54 -14.01
C LYS A 83 -2.50 5.45 -13.39
N TYR A 84 -1.54 4.97 -14.16
CA TYR A 84 -0.19 4.72 -13.64
C TYR A 84 0.58 6.01 -13.34
N ALA A 85 0.54 6.98 -14.24
CA ALA A 85 1.36 8.18 -14.10
C ALA A 85 1.14 8.92 -12.77
N PRO A 86 -0.11 9.24 -12.35
CA PRO A 86 -0.30 9.90 -11.05
C PRO A 86 0.03 9.00 -9.85
N LEU A 87 -0.22 7.70 -9.95
CA LEU A 87 0.15 6.77 -8.89
C LEU A 87 1.66 6.67 -8.71
N ASP A 88 2.39 6.59 -9.82
CA ASP A 88 3.84 6.50 -9.79
C ASP A 88 4.46 7.78 -9.22
N GLU A 89 3.93 8.94 -9.59
CA GLU A 89 4.38 10.22 -9.06
C GLU A 89 4.25 10.28 -7.54
N GLU A 90 3.09 9.89 -7.01
CA GLU A 90 2.86 9.85 -5.57
C GLU A 90 3.77 8.83 -4.88
N LEU A 91 3.95 7.67 -5.48
CA LEU A 91 4.79 6.61 -4.93
C LEU A 91 6.25 7.05 -4.88
N MET A 92 6.74 7.70 -5.93
CA MET A 92 8.12 8.22 -5.98
C MET A 92 8.34 9.29 -4.91
N ALA A 93 7.36 10.16 -4.67
CA ALA A 93 7.43 11.17 -3.61
C ALA A 93 7.52 10.52 -2.23
N LEU A 94 6.76 9.44 -1.99
CA LEU A 94 6.83 8.70 -0.73
C LEU A 94 8.17 7.98 -0.56
N HIS A 95 8.70 7.36 -1.61
CA HIS A 95 10.02 6.73 -1.57
C HIS A 95 11.10 7.76 -1.20
N LYS A 96 11.04 8.94 -1.80
CA LYS A 96 11.98 10.02 -1.49
C LYS A 96 11.88 10.45 -0.03
N TRP A 97 10.65 10.62 0.47
CA TRP A 97 10.42 11.00 1.85
C TRP A 97 11.01 9.98 2.83
N PHE A 98 10.75 8.69 2.62
CA PHE A 98 11.27 7.61 3.46
C PHE A 98 12.80 7.53 3.39
N TRP A 99 13.37 7.74 2.19
CA TRP A 99 14.82 7.78 2.03
C TRP A 99 15.44 8.91 2.86
N GLU A 100 14.85 10.11 2.81
CA GLU A 100 15.32 11.26 3.56
C GLU A 100 15.23 11.01 5.08
N GLN A 101 14.17 10.36 5.56
CA GLN A 101 14.05 9.98 6.97
C GLN A 101 15.16 9.00 7.37
N SER A 102 15.43 8.01 6.55
CA SER A 102 16.48 7.02 6.78
C SER A 102 17.87 7.67 6.84
N GLU A 103 18.15 8.62 5.94
CA GLU A 103 19.40 9.38 5.94
C GLU A 103 19.56 10.22 7.21
N ALA A 104 18.50 10.87 7.66
CA ALA A 104 18.50 11.66 8.87
C ALA A 104 18.79 10.78 10.10
N GLU A 105 18.20 9.61 10.16
CA GLU A 105 18.43 8.64 11.24
C GLU A 105 19.88 8.14 11.27
N ARG A 106 20.45 7.84 10.11
CA ARG A 106 21.85 7.42 9.99
C ARG A 106 22.81 8.52 10.42
N ALA A 107 22.55 9.75 10.01
CA ALA A 107 23.37 10.90 10.39
C ALA A 107 23.33 11.11 11.90
N ALA A 108 22.18 11.03 12.53
CA ALA A 108 22.02 11.15 13.97
C ALA A 108 22.76 10.03 14.71
N ALA A 109 22.66 8.81 14.23
CA ALA A 109 23.35 7.65 14.81
C ALA A 109 24.87 7.80 14.68
N GLY A 110 25.35 8.26 13.52
CA GLY A 110 26.78 8.52 13.30
C GLY A 110 27.33 9.59 14.22
N ILE A 111 26.60 10.67 14.42
CA ILE A 111 26.99 11.74 15.35
C ILE A 111 27.08 11.22 16.79
N LYS A 112 26.11 10.40 17.21
CA LYS A 112 26.11 9.81 18.54
C LYS A 112 27.31 8.91 18.78
N VAL A 113 27.68 8.09 17.80
CA VAL A 113 28.84 7.19 17.89
C VAL A 113 30.13 8.00 17.98
N GLU A 114 30.27 9.07 17.20
CA GLU A 114 31.45 9.93 17.24
C GLU A 114 31.58 10.70 18.57
N ALA A 115 30.45 11.05 19.17
CA ALA A 115 30.45 11.76 20.47
C ALA A 115 30.86 10.88 21.66
N GLU A 116 30.75 9.58 21.53
CA GLU A 116 31.18 8.62 22.54
C GLU A 116 32.69 8.32 22.42
#